data_5e3ccc365d07ed6e79ea324ad9c3ebd2
#
_entry.id   5e3ccc365d07ed6e79ea324ad9c3ebd2
#
_cell.length_a   1.000
_cell.length_b   1.000
_cell.length_c   1.000
_cell.angle_alpha   90.00
_cell.angle_beta   90.00
_cell.angle_gamma   90.00
#
_symmetry.space_group_name_H-M   'P 1'
#
loop_
_entity.id
_entity.type
_entity.pdbx_description
1 polymer ?
#
loop_
_entity_poly.entity_id
_entity_poly.type
_entity_poly.pdbx_seq_one_letter_code
_entity_poly.pdbx_strand_id
1 'polypeptide(L)'
;MADGVEAVQHKVREIIKYGADVIKVCATGGVLSKGDDPRHSQYSLEEMKAIVADAHRLGRKVAAHAHGAEGIRWAAEAGVDSVEHGSYIDDAGIAAMKQHGTYLVPTQYLMDWMTGNMDKIGLPVMYRQKMRDVIAISRKNVAHAMASGVKIALGTDAAVYPHGLNAHELAVYVKMGMTPLQAIQSATVNAADLLGWNDRVGTLEAGKYADIVGVDGDPLKDVTVLENVKFVMKGGAVARR
;
A
#
# COMPACT_ATOMS: atom_id res chain seq x y z
N MET A 1 22.41 4.48 2.97
CA MET A 1 22.17 3.07 3.30
C MET A 1 22.45 2.90 4.78
N ALA A 2 21.65 2.15 5.51
CA ALA A 2 21.91 1.84 6.92
C ALA A 2 21.94 0.30 7.03
N ASP A 3 22.96 -0.23 7.67
CA ASP A 3 23.28 -1.65 7.76
C ASP A 3 23.66 -1.99 9.20
N GLY A 4 23.01 -2.96 9.79
CA GLY A 4 23.08 -3.30 11.20
C GLY A 4 22.13 -2.50 12.10
N VAL A 5 21.78 -3.10 13.24
CA VAL A 5 20.76 -2.59 14.19
C VAL A 5 21.03 -1.14 14.62
N GLU A 6 22.25 -0.80 15.01
CA GLU A 6 22.58 0.56 15.44
C GLU A 6 22.42 1.59 14.31
N ALA A 7 22.84 1.23 13.09
CA ALA A 7 22.76 2.13 11.94
C ALA A 7 21.31 2.40 11.53
N VAL A 8 20.44 1.39 11.52
CA VAL A 8 19.02 1.58 11.18
C VAL A 8 18.30 2.40 12.24
N GLN A 9 18.58 2.20 13.53
CA GLN A 9 18.01 3.02 14.60
C GLN A 9 18.46 4.48 14.51
N HIS A 10 19.76 4.71 14.28
CA HIS A 10 20.27 6.07 14.05
C HIS A 10 19.54 6.74 12.88
N LYS A 11 19.37 6.00 11.77
CA LYS A 11 18.71 6.53 10.55
C LYS A 11 17.24 6.84 10.79
N VAL A 12 16.50 6.00 11.50
CA VAL A 12 15.10 6.27 11.87
C VAL A 12 15.00 7.57 12.67
N ARG A 13 15.83 7.74 13.70
CA ARG A 13 15.84 8.96 14.52
C ARG A 13 16.21 10.20 13.72
N GLU A 14 17.19 10.08 12.82
CA GLU A 14 17.58 11.17 11.91
C GLU A 14 16.43 11.59 11.01
N ILE A 15 15.77 10.65 10.34
CA ILE A 15 14.64 10.93 9.43
C ILE A 15 13.50 11.62 10.20
N ILE A 16 13.16 11.13 11.40
CA ILE A 16 12.14 11.73 12.26
C ILE A 16 12.52 13.14 12.69
N LYS A 17 13.79 13.36 13.05
CA LYS A 17 14.33 14.69 13.40
C LYS A 17 14.14 15.71 12.27
N TYR A 18 14.23 15.27 11.02
CA TYR A 18 14.02 16.12 9.84
C TYR A 18 12.54 16.22 9.41
N GLY A 19 11.59 15.76 10.24
CA GLY A 19 10.17 16.03 10.09
C GLY A 19 9.36 14.96 9.35
N ALA A 20 9.88 13.73 9.23
CA ALA A 20 9.10 12.66 8.62
C ALA A 20 7.91 12.25 9.51
N ASP A 21 6.74 12.09 8.88
CA ASP A 21 5.50 11.63 9.52
C ASP A 21 5.37 10.11 9.53
N VAL A 22 6.07 9.43 8.61
CA VAL A 22 6.09 7.97 8.49
C VAL A 22 7.50 7.50 8.12
N ILE A 23 7.88 6.33 8.59
CA ILE A 23 9.11 5.66 8.17
C ILE A 23 8.79 4.69 7.04
N LYS A 24 9.44 4.85 5.89
CA LYS A 24 9.34 3.91 4.76
C LYS A 24 10.61 3.11 4.64
N VAL A 25 10.47 1.78 4.55
CA VAL A 25 11.58 0.85 4.32
C VAL A 25 11.35 -0.01 3.08
N CYS A 26 12.42 -0.47 2.45
CA CYS A 26 12.38 -1.49 1.41
C CYS A 26 12.75 -2.83 2.06
N ALA A 27 11.76 -3.57 2.54
CA ALA A 27 11.98 -4.87 3.18
C ALA A 27 12.48 -5.94 2.21
N THR A 28 12.16 -5.81 0.92
CA THR A 28 12.71 -6.65 -0.15
C THR A 28 13.28 -5.80 -1.27
N GLY A 29 13.98 -6.43 -2.20
CA GLY A 29 14.33 -5.81 -3.48
C GLY A 29 13.10 -5.41 -4.27
N GLY A 30 13.27 -4.51 -5.23
CA GLY A 30 12.21 -3.95 -6.07
C GLY A 30 12.17 -4.50 -7.49
N VAL A 31 11.04 -4.31 -8.14
CA VAL A 31 10.83 -4.70 -9.54
C VAL A 31 11.53 -3.72 -10.48
N LEU A 32 11.49 -2.43 -10.17
CA LEU A 32 12.04 -1.35 -11.00
C LEU A 32 13.42 -0.86 -10.51
N SER A 33 14.08 -1.62 -9.65
CA SER A 33 15.42 -1.32 -9.13
C SER A 33 16.49 -2.21 -9.75
N LYS A 34 17.73 -1.70 -9.84
CA LYS A 34 18.88 -2.40 -10.42
C LYS A 34 19.65 -3.13 -9.33
N GLY A 35 20.05 -4.38 -9.63
CA GLY A 35 21.01 -5.13 -8.79
C GLY A 35 20.39 -5.88 -7.60
N ASP A 36 19.07 -5.89 -7.48
CA ASP A 36 18.33 -6.62 -6.46
C ASP A 36 17.27 -7.57 -7.05
N ASP A 37 16.72 -8.42 -6.20
CA ASP A 37 15.64 -9.36 -6.57
C ASP A 37 14.43 -9.07 -5.65
N PRO A 38 13.22 -8.88 -6.20
CA PRO A 38 12.02 -8.61 -5.39
C PRO A 38 11.67 -9.75 -4.41
N ARG A 39 12.22 -10.94 -4.60
CA ARG A 39 11.99 -12.10 -3.71
C ARG A 39 12.88 -12.11 -2.47
N HIS A 40 14.00 -11.37 -2.47
CA HIS A 40 14.98 -11.42 -1.39
C HIS A 40 14.79 -10.27 -0.40
N SER A 41 14.87 -10.60 0.90
CA SER A 41 14.85 -9.62 1.97
C SER A 41 16.09 -8.72 1.93
N GLN A 42 15.91 -7.42 2.21
CA GLN A 42 16.97 -6.41 2.28
C GLN A 42 17.46 -6.19 3.71
N TYR A 43 16.67 -6.59 4.70
CA TYR A 43 16.98 -6.50 6.12
C TYR A 43 16.79 -7.85 6.81
N SER A 44 17.52 -8.09 7.87
CA SER A 44 17.22 -9.16 8.83
C SER A 44 15.95 -8.82 9.62
N LEU A 45 15.34 -9.84 10.23
CA LEU A 45 14.21 -9.63 11.13
C LEU A 45 14.59 -8.74 12.33
N GLU A 46 15.81 -8.84 12.82
CA GLU A 46 16.31 -8.03 13.94
C GLU A 46 16.40 -6.55 13.58
N GLU A 47 16.91 -6.23 12.38
CA GLU A 47 16.97 -4.86 11.89
C GLU A 47 15.56 -4.28 11.68
N MET A 48 14.63 -5.05 11.11
CA MET A 48 13.24 -4.62 10.96
C MET A 48 12.57 -4.34 12.31
N LYS A 49 12.77 -5.22 13.30
CA LYS A 49 12.28 -4.99 14.67
C LYS A 49 12.86 -3.72 15.30
N ALA A 50 14.14 -3.46 15.09
CA ALA A 50 14.79 -2.24 15.59
C ALA A 50 14.24 -0.97 14.94
N ILE A 51 13.99 -0.99 13.62
CA ILE A 51 13.34 0.10 12.88
C ILE A 51 11.96 0.39 13.46
N VAL A 52 11.12 -0.64 13.56
CA VAL A 52 9.73 -0.52 14.04
C VAL A 52 9.69 -0.03 15.48
N ALA A 53 10.50 -0.61 16.36
CA ALA A 53 10.55 -0.24 17.77
C ALA A 53 10.90 1.25 17.97
N ASP A 54 11.91 1.76 17.26
CA ASP A 54 12.29 3.18 17.36
C ASP A 54 11.24 4.12 16.72
N ALA A 55 10.68 3.75 15.57
CA ALA A 55 9.64 4.53 14.92
C ALA A 55 8.40 4.65 15.81
N HIS A 56 7.88 3.54 16.30
CA HIS A 56 6.69 3.50 17.16
C HIS A 56 6.91 4.23 18.49
N ARG A 57 8.09 4.03 19.12
CA ARG A 57 8.47 4.76 20.33
C ARG A 57 8.48 6.28 20.14
N LEU A 58 8.76 6.74 18.92
CA LEU A 58 8.76 8.16 18.53
C LEU A 58 7.43 8.59 17.87
N GLY A 59 6.37 7.78 17.96
CA GLY A 59 5.04 8.09 17.47
C GLY A 59 4.93 8.11 15.95
N ARG A 60 5.75 7.34 15.24
CA ARG A 60 5.72 7.23 13.77
C ARG A 60 5.36 5.83 13.33
N LYS A 61 4.50 5.73 12.33
CA LYS A 61 4.15 4.47 11.67
C LYS A 61 5.25 4.02 10.71
N VAL A 62 5.26 2.72 10.39
CA VAL A 62 6.23 2.12 9.46
C VAL A 62 5.50 1.45 8.30
N ALA A 63 5.86 1.84 7.09
CA ALA A 63 5.40 1.24 5.84
C ALA A 63 6.55 0.48 5.17
N ALA A 64 6.33 -0.79 4.79
CA ALA A 64 7.33 -1.65 4.21
C ALA A 64 7.00 -2.01 2.75
N HIS A 65 7.79 -1.54 1.80
CA HIS A 65 7.80 -2.15 0.47
C HIS A 65 8.28 -3.59 0.59
N ALA A 66 7.45 -4.55 0.19
CA ALA A 66 7.82 -5.96 0.20
C ALA A 66 7.08 -6.75 -0.89
N HIS A 67 7.85 -7.47 -1.71
CA HIS A 67 7.31 -8.41 -2.67
C HIS A 67 7.47 -9.86 -2.21
N GLY A 68 8.67 -10.26 -1.79
CA GLY A 68 9.02 -11.63 -1.44
C GLY A 68 8.36 -12.12 -0.14
N ALA A 69 7.96 -13.39 -0.10
CA ALA A 69 7.20 -13.99 1.00
C ALA A 69 7.90 -13.87 2.37
N GLU A 70 9.22 -14.12 2.42
CA GLU A 70 9.99 -14.00 3.65
C GLU A 70 10.03 -12.55 4.16
N GLY A 71 10.30 -11.58 3.27
CA GLY A 71 10.32 -10.17 3.65
C GLY A 71 8.97 -9.65 4.10
N ILE A 72 7.86 -10.10 3.48
CA ILE A 72 6.49 -9.80 3.92
C ILE A 72 6.24 -10.34 5.32
N ARG A 73 6.58 -11.60 5.56
CA ARG A 73 6.42 -12.24 6.85
C ARG A 73 7.25 -11.52 7.93
N TRP A 74 8.52 -11.28 7.69
CA TRP A 74 9.40 -10.59 8.64
C TRP A 74 8.98 -9.15 8.90
N ALA A 75 8.52 -8.43 7.89
CA ALA A 75 7.96 -7.09 8.08
C ALA A 75 6.74 -7.13 9.03
N ALA A 76 5.81 -8.07 8.82
CA ALA A 76 4.66 -8.25 9.70
C ALA A 76 5.05 -8.68 11.11
N GLU A 77 5.96 -9.67 11.27
CA GLU A 77 6.49 -10.12 12.55
C GLU A 77 7.29 -9.03 13.31
N ALA A 78 7.88 -8.11 12.58
CA ALA A 78 8.52 -6.93 13.16
C ALA A 78 7.52 -5.87 13.63
N GLY A 79 6.26 -5.95 13.18
CA GLY A 79 5.18 -5.06 13.58
C GLY A 79 5.03 -3.82 12.71
N VAL A 80 5.39 -3.87 11.42
CA VAL A 80 5.11 -2.75 10.51
C VAL A 80 3.60 -2.50 10.41
N ASP A 81 3.21 -1.23 10.23
CA ASP A 81 1.81 -0.85 10.10
C ASP A 81 1.22 -1.24 8.75
N SER A 82 2.03 -1.17 7.67
CA SER A 82 1.62 -1.64 6.35
C SER A 82 2.73 -2.34 5.59
N VAL A 83 2.30 -3.27 4.73
CA VAL A 83 3.11 -3.88 3.67
C VAL A 83 2.55 -3.39 2.34
N GLU A 84 3.42 -2.81 1.52
CA GLU A 84 3.08 -2.35 0.18
C GLU A 84 3.35 -3.47 -0.83
N HIS A 85 2.49 -3.61 -1.83
CA HIS A 85 2.49 -4.60 -2.92
C HIS A 85 2.15 -6.03 -2.49
N GLY A 86 2.95 -6.69 -1.68
CA GLY A 86 2.68 -8.04 -1.19
C GLY A 86 2.64 -9.15 -2.26
N SER A 87 3.35 -9.01 -3.38
CA SER A 87 3.14 -9.79 -4.61
C SER A 87 3.30 -11.30 -4.43
N TYR A 88 4.26 -11.75 -3.62
CA TYR A 88 4.52 -13.17 -3.35
C TYR A 88 4.00 -13.60 -1.95
N ILE A 89 3.00 -12.88 -1.42
CA ILE A 89 2.42 -13.24 -0.12
C ILE A 89 1.91 -14.68 -0.13
N ASP A 90 2.27 -15.43 0.91
CA ASP A 90 1.87 -16.80 1.15
C ASP A 90 1.05 -16.93 2.45
N ASP A 91 0.63 -18.15 2.80
CA ASP A 91 -0.17 -18.41 4.01
C ASP A 91 0.55 -18.01 5.30
N ALA A 92 1.88 -18.11 5.35
CA ALA A 92 2.68 -17.68 6.51
C ALA A 92 2.69 -16.16 6.64
N GLY A 93 2.86 -15.44 5.53
CA GLY A 93 2.75 -13.98 5.47
C GLY A 93 1.35 -13.49 5.84
N ILE A 94 0.30 -14.15 5.33
CA ILE A 94 -1.11 -13.88 5.68
C ILE A 94 -1.34 -14.06 7.18
N ALA A 95 -0.87 -15.17 7.76
CA ALA A 95 -1.02 -15.44 9.18
C ALA A 95 -0.31 -14.37 10.04
N ALA A 96 0.92 -14.00 9.69
CA ALA A 96 1.69 -12.97 10.38
C ALA A 96 0.98 -11.59 10.30
N MET A 97 0.53 -11.17 9.12
CA MET A 97 -0.18 -9.90 8.96
C MET A 97 -1.48 -9.86 9.79
N LYS A 98 -2.24 -10.93 9.82
CA LYS A 98 -3.46 -11.03 10.64
C LYS A 98 -3.15 -10.99 12.13
N GLN A 99 -2.12 -11.70 12.58
CA GLN A 99 -1.70 -11.75 13.97
C GLN A 99 -1.25 -10.37 14.48
N HIS A 100 -0.52 -9.62 13.67
CA HIS A 100 0.02 -8.31 14.04
C HIS A 100 -0.86 -7.13 13.62
N GLY A 101 -1.96 -7.37 12.91
CA GLY A 101 -2.89 -6.34 12.46
C GLY A 101 -2.34 -5.45 11.34
N THR A 102 -1.28 -5.91 10.66
CA THR A 102 -0.63 -5.21 9.54
C THR A 102 -1.57 -5.08 8.34
N TYR A 103 -1.64 -3.90 7.77
CA TYR A 103 -2.40 -3.65 6.53
C TYR A 103 -1.62 -4.09 5.30
N LEU A 104 -2.32 -4.63 4.31
CA LEU A 104 -1.81 -4.79 2.95
C LEU A 104 -2.30 -3.62 2.08
N VAL A 105 -1.36 -2.98 1.38
CA VAL A 105 -1.61 -1.89 0.41
C VAL A 105 -1.17 -2.39 -0.97
N PRO A 106 -2.04 -3.09 -1.73
CA PRO A 106 -1.60 -4.02 -2.76
C PRO A 106 -1.25 -3.42 -4.13
N THR A 107 -1.65 -2.17 -4.45
CA THR A 107 -1.28 -1.47 -5.70
C THR A 107 -1.51 -2.28 -6.99
N GLN A 108 -2.69 -2.86 -7.15
CA GLN A 108 -2.95 -3.86 -8.19
C GLN A 108 -3.30 -3.29 -9.56
N TYR A 109 -3.82 -2.05 -9.65
CA TYR A 109 -4.05 -1.40 -10.95
C TYR A 109 -2.73 -1.16 -11.70
N LEU A 110 -1.65 -0.93 -10.97
CA LEU A 110 -0.30 -0.84 -11.56
C LEU A 110 0.03 -2.06 -12.45
N MET A 111 -0.39 -3.27 -12.03
CA MET A 111 -0.17 -4.50 -12.82
C MET A 111 -0.95 -4.48 -14.14
N ASP A 112 -2.20 -4.00 -14.14
CA ASP A 112 -3.01 -3.86 -15.36
C ASP A 112 -2.42 -2.82 -16.31
N TRP A 113 -2.03 -1.67 -15.75
CA TRP A 113 -1.43 -0.61 -16.56
C TRP A 113 -0.10 -1.05 -17.18
N MET A 114 0.77 -1.68 -16.41
CA MET A 114 2.06 -2.19 -16.88
C MET A 114 1.90 -3.26 -17.97
N THR A 115 0.93 -4.16 -17.84
CA THR A 115 0.66 -5.17 -18.86
C THR A 115 0.40 -4.54 -20.23
N GLY A 116 -0.31 -3.42 -20.30
CA GLY A 116 -0.63 -2.72 -21.54
C GLY A 116 0.42 -1.71 -22.03
N ASN A 117 1.39 -1.32 -21.19
CA ASN A 117 2.22 -0.15 -21.46
C ASN A 117 3.73 -0.35 -21.31
N MET A 118 4.22 -1.42 -20.65
CA MET A 118 5.65 -1.59 -20.36
C MET A 118 6.56 -1.55 -21.60
N ASP A 119 6.04 -1.99 -22.75
CA ASP A 119 6.79 -1.93 -24.02
C ASP A 119 6.76 -0.53 -24.62
N LYS A 120 5.67 0.20 -24.47
CA LYS A 120 5.48 1.57 -24.99
C LYS A 120 6.35 2.60 -24.26
N ILE A 121 6.52 2.43 -22.95
CA ILE A 121 7.34 3.36 -22.12
C ILE A 121 8.84 3.08 -22.21
N GLY A 122 9.25 2.09 -23.01
CA GLY A 122 10.67 1.75 -23.18
C GLY A 122 11.32 1.16 -21.92
N LEU A 123 10.56 0.46 -21.08
CA LEU A 123 11.09 -0.15 -19.85
C LEU A 123 12.26 -1.10 -20.20
N PRO A 124 13.44 -0.99 -19.55
CA PRO A 124 14.57 -1.85 -19.80
C PRO A 124 14.23 -3.35 -19.65
N VAL A 125 14.83 -4.21 -20.50
CA VAL A 125 14.51 -5.64 -20.57
C VAL A 125 14.58 -6.33 -19.20
N MET A 126 15.58 -6.00 -18.39
CA MET A 126 15.76 -6.58 -17.05
C MET A 126 14.58 -6.30 -16.12
N TYR A 127 13.98 -5.10 -16.20
CA TYR A 127 12.79 -4.74 -15.39
C TYR A 127 11.52 -5.37 -15.95
N ARG A 128 11.41 -5.51 -17.28
CA ARG A 128 10.27 -6.17 -17.91
C ARG A 128 10.12 -7.62 -17.46
N GLN A 129 11.24 -8.35 -17.33
CA GLN A 129 11.18 -9.74 -16.86
C GLN A 129 10.70 -9.81 -15.41
N LYS A 130 11.31 -9.03 -14.49
CA LYS A 130 10.84 -8.94 -13.09
C LYS A 130 9.36 -8.56 -13.01
N MET A 131 8.92 -7.60 -13.84
CA MET A 131 7.51 -7.14 -13.85
C MET A 131 6.58 -8.26 -14.32
N ARG A 132 6.92 -9.00 -15.38
CA ARG A 132 6.13 -10.14 -15.85
C ARG A 132 5.99 -11.23 -14.80
N ASP A 133 7.07 -11.54 -14.10
CA ASP A 133 7.08 -12.55 -13.04
C ASP A 133 6.16 -12.15 -11.90
N VAL A 134 6.20 -10.87 -11.50
CA VAL A 134 5.32 -10.32 -10.46
C VAL A 134 3.85 -10.28 -10.92
N ILE A 135 3.57 -9.80 -12.13
CA ILE A 135 2.21 -9.75 -12.70
C ILE A 135 1.59 -11.15 -12.73
N ALA A 136 2.37 -12.17 -13.11
CA ALA A 136 1.88 -13.54 -13.25
C ALA A 136 1.33 -14.14 -11.95
N ILE A 137 1.80 -13.69 -10.79
CA ILE A 137 1.47 -14.30 -9.49
C ILE A 137 0.73 -13.36 -8.53
N SER A 138 1.02 -12.05 -8.59
CA SER A 138 0.57 -11.07 -7.59
C SER A 138 -0.94 -11.08 -7.40
N ARG A 139 -1.71 -11.02 -8.50
CA ARG A 139 -3.17 -10.96 -8.42
C ARG A 139 -3.80 -12.13 -7.68
N LYS A 140 -3.31 -13.35 -7.95
CA LYS A 140 -3.79 -14.56 -7.29
C LYS A 140 -3.48 -14.54 -5.79
N ASN A 141 -2.25 -14.21 -5.43
CA ASN A 141 -1.82 -14.22 -4.03
C ASN A 141 -2.49 -13.12 -3.22
N VAL A 142 -2.60 -11.91 -3.78
CA VAL A 142 -3.27 -10.79 -3.12
C VAL A 142 -4.77 -11.07 -2.97
N ALA A 143 -5.44 -11.64 -3.99
CA ALA A 143 -6.85 -12.03 -3.88
C ALA A 143 -7.04 -13.10 -2.78
N HIS A 144 -6.11 -14.04 -2.64
CA HIS A 144 -6.12 -15.01 -1.55
C HIS A 144 -5.96 -14.33 -0.17
N ALA A 145 -5.05 -13.37 -0.05
CA ALA A 145 -4.89 -12.60 1.18
C ALA A 145 -6.15 -11.80 1.55
N MET A 146 -6.80 -11.15 0.56
CA MET A 146 -8.08 -10.46 0.75
C MET A 146 -9.17 -11.42 1.25
N ALA A 147 -9.34 -12.57 0.58
CA ALA A 147 -10.32 -13.59 0.95
C ALA A 147 -10.04 -14.20 2.34
N SER A 148 -8.77 -14.23 2.75
CA SER A 148 -8.32 -14.73 4.07
C SER A 148 -8.50 -13.71 5.20
N GLY A 149 -9.01 -12.51 4.91
CA GLY A 149 -9.31 -11.49 5.90
C GLY A 149 -8.12 -10.66 6.38
N VAL A 150 -7.08 -10.50 5.56
CA VAL A 150 -6.03 -9.49 5.77
C VAL A 150 -6.67 -8.12 5.65
N LYS A 151 -6.31 -7.19 6.53
CA LYS A 151 -6.76 -5.79 6.44
C LYS A 151 -6.21 -5.14 5.18
N ILE A 152 -7.07 -4.51 4.38
CA ILE A 152 -6.68 -3.83 3.14
C ILE A 152 -6.89 -2.33 3.28
N ALA A 153 -5.86 -1.54 2.92
CA ALA A 153 -5.99 -0.12 2.67
C ALA A 153 -5.62 0.18 1.20
N LEU A 154 -6.26 1.19 0.61
CA LEU A 154 -6.00 1.56 -0.76
C LEU A 154 -4.69 2.34 -0.86
N GLY A 155 -3.84 1.94 -1.79
CA GLY A 155 -2.68 2.67 -2.27
C GLY A 155 -2.43 2.33 -3.73
N THR A 156 -1.77 3.22 -4.47
CA THR A 156 -1.75 3.16 -5.94
C THR A 156 -0.35 3.10 -6.55
N ASP A 157 0.65 3.59 -5.85
CA ASP A 157 2.01 3.78 -6.40
C ASP A 157 2.01 4.61 -7.71
N ALA A 158 1.05 5.56 -7.84
CA ALA A 158 0.97 6.47 -8.97
C ALA A 158 2.22 7.35 -9.03
N ALA A 159 2.72 7.58 -10.19
CA ALA A 159 3.95 8.06 -10.76
C ALA A 159 4.68 6.93 -11.52
N VAL A 160 4.52 5.65 -11.11
CA VAL A 160 4.87 4.50 -11.96
C VAL A 160 3.92 4.44 -13.16
N TYR A 161 2.71 4.89 -12.97
CA TYR A 161 1.74 5.19 -14.03
C TYR A 161 1.18 6.63 -13.86
N PRO A 162 0.52 7.21 -14.87
CA PRO A 162 0.06 8.60 -14.79
C PRO A 162 -0.88 8.89 -13.62
N HIS A 163 -0.68 10.02 -12.94
CA HIS A 163 -1.62 10.54 -11.96
C HIS A 163 -3.00 10.78 -12.58
N GLY A 164 -4.06 10.67 -11.76
CA GLY A 164 -5.45 10.80 -12.19
C GLY A 164 -6.14 9.47 -12.48
N LEU A 165 -5.40 8.36 -12.56
CA LEU A 165 -5.93 7.02 -12.75
C LEU A 165 -6.08 6.24 -11.43
N ASN A 166 -5.89 6.89 -10.30
CA ASN A 166 -5.82 6.27 -8.97
C ASN A 166 -7.10 5.50 -8.61
N ALA A 167 -8.27 6.01 -8.99
CA ALA A 167 -9.57 5.40 -8.67
C ALA A 167 -9.81 4.05 -9.35
N HIS A 168 -9.08 3.73 -10.44
CA HIS A 168 -9.14 2.41 -11.08
C HIS A 168 -8.77 1.27 -10.12
N GLU A 169 -7.99 1.55 -9.08
CA GLU A 169 -7.64 0.56 -8.05
C GLU A 169 -8.88 -0.03 -7.39
N LEU A 170 -9.93 0.76 -7.16
CA LEU A 170 -11.21 0.31 -6.57
C LEU A 170 -11.90 -0.74 -7.45
N ALA A 171 -11.95 -0.50 -8.76
CA ALA A 171 -12.52 -1.45 -9.71
C ALA A 171 -11.73 -2.75 -9.78
N VAL A 172 -10.40 -2.66 -9.64
CA VAL A 172 -9.54 -3.83 -9.57
C VAL A 172 -9.81 -4.64 -8.30
N TYR A 173 -9.97 -4.01 -7.14
CA TYR A 173 -10.29 -4.72 -5.89
C TYR A 173 -11.64 -5.44 -5.98
N VAL A 174 -12.64 -4.84 -6.61
CA VAL A 174 -13.92 -5.51 -6.86
C VAL A 174 -13.76 -6.72 -7.78
N LYS A 175 -12.98 -6.61 -8.87
CA LYS A 175 -12.65 -7.77 -9.73
C LYS A 175 -11.88 -8.87 -8.99
N MET A 176 -11.19 -8.54 -7.91
CA MET A 176 -10.46 -9.48 -7.06
C MET A 176 -11.30 -10.09 -5.93
N GLY A 177 -12.59 -9.74 -5.85
CA GLY A 177 -13.55 -10.37 -4.94
C GLY A 177 -14.04 -9.49 -3.78
N MET A 178 -13.63 -8.24 -3.68
CA MET A 178 -14.24 -7.31 -2.74
C MET A 178 -15.64 -6.90 -3.21
N THR A 179 -16.54 -6.62 -2.27
CA THR A 179 -17.75 -5.87 -2.58
C THR A 179 -17.39 -4.41 -2.88
N PRO A 180 -18.21 -3.66 -3.65
CA PRO A 180 -18.00 -2.23 -3.86
C PRO A 180 -17.84 -1.45 -2.54
N LEU A 181 -18.64 -1.79 -1.52
CA LEU A 181 -18.53 -1.17 -0.20
C LEU A 181 -17.15 -1.42 0.45
N GLN A 182 -16.65 -2.66 0.41
CA GLN A 182 -15.32 -2.99 0.95
C GLN A 182 -14.20 -2.25 0.21
N ALA A 183 -14.30 -2.13 -1.12
CA ALA A 183 -13.34 -1.35 -1.91
C ALA A 183 -13.36 0.13 -1.50
N ILE A 184 -14.53 0.75 -1.34
CA ILE A 184 -14.66 2.13 -0.85
C ILE A 184 -14.11 2.26 0.57
N GLN A 185 -14.41 1.32 1.45
CA GLN A 185 -13.89 1.31 2.83
C GLN A 185 -12.36 1.22 2.87
N SER A 186 -11.74 0.49 1.95
CA SER A 186 -10.26 0.44 1.85
C SER A 186 -9.64 1.81 1.60
N ALA A 187 -10.33 2.69 0.85
CA ALA A 187 -9.89 4.04 0.52
C ALA A 187 -10.33 5.11 1.54
N THR A 188 -11.16 4.76 2.49
CA THR A 188 -11.75 5.70 3.46
C THR A 188 -11.44 5.27 4.89
N VAL A 189 -12.30 4.51 5.54
CA VAL A 189 -12.16 4.16 6.96
C VAL A 189 -10.91 3.34 7.26
N ASN A 190 -10.54 2.39 6.39
CA ASN A 190 -9.35 1.57 6.59
C ASN A 190 -8.06 2.39 6.39
N ALA A 191 -8.03 3.24 5.35
CA ALA A 191 -6.89 4.14 5.13
C ALA A 191 -6.76 5.16 6.28
N ALA A 192 -7.87 5.70 6.79
CA ALA A 192 -7.88 6.58 7.94
C ALA A 192 -7.35 5.90 9.21
N ASP A 193 -7.72 4.63 9.45
CA ASP A 193 -7.21 3.83 10.57
C ASP A 193 -5.70 3.57 10.42
N LEU A 194 -5.27 3.13 9.24
CA LEU A 194 -3.85 2.94 8.95
C LEU A 194 -3.03 4.21 9.19
N LEU A 195 -3.54 5.37 8.79
CA LEU A 195 -2.86 6.65 8.98
C LEU A 195 -2.98 7.19 10.42
N GLY A 196 -3.83 6.60 11.27
CA GLY A 196 -4.13 7.11 12.60
C GLY A 196 -4.93 8.43 12.57
N TRP A 197 -5.79 8.61 11.58
CA TRP A 197 -6.61 9.81 11.34
C TRP A 197 -8.11 9.52 11.34
N ASN A 198 -8.52 8.39 11.88
CA ASN A 198 -9.92 7.98 11.96
C ASN A 198 -10.81 8.90 12.81
N ASP A 199 -10.21 9.75 13.66
CA ASP A 199 -10.86 10.85 14.37
C ASP A 199 -11.12 12.09 13.48
N ARG A 200 -10.50 12.17 12.32
CA ARG A 200 -10.49 13.36 11.44
C ARG A 200 -11.15 13.14 10.09
N VAL A 201 -10.93 11.97 9.48
CA VAL A 201 -11.39 11.63 8.12
C VAL A 201 -11.91 10.19 8.05
N GLY A 202 -12.34 9.77 6.88
CA GLY A 202 -12.76 8.39 6.57
C GLY A 202 -14.25 8.15 6.65
N THR A 203 -15.00 8.96 7.38
CA THR A 203 -16.47 8.91 7.47
C THR A 203 -17.09 10.31 7.39
N LEU A 204 -18.37 10.38 7.02
CA LEU A 204 -19.15 11.62 7.00
C LEU A 204 -19.90 11.75 8.33
N GLU A 205 -19.19 12.26 9.35
CA GLU A 205 -19.68 12.43 10.70
C GLU A 205 -19.41 13.84 11.23
N ALA A 206 -20.27 14.33 12.13
CA ALA A 206 -20.04 15.61 12.80
C ALA A 206 -18.71 15.58 13.59
N GLY A 207 -17.93 16.65 13.47
CA GLY A 207 -16.63 16.78 14.13
C GLY A 207 -15.44 16.34 13.27
N LYS A 208 -15.67 15.67 12.14
CA LYS A 208 -14.60 15.34 11.17
C LYS A 208 -14.44 16.42 10.10
N TYR A 209 -13.33 16.38 9.37
CA TYR A 209 -13.14 17.28 8.24
C TYR A 209 -14.22 17.02 7.17
N ALA A 210 -14.72 18.10 6.58
CA ALA A 210 -15.62 18.01 5.45
C ALA A 210 -14.83 17.79 4.15
N ASP A 211 -14.18 16.63 4.06
CA ASP A 211 -13.48 16.12 2.89
C ASP A 211 -14.44 15.17 2.16
N ILE A 212 -15.07 15.65 1.09
CA ILE A 212 -16.18 14.96 0.42
C ILE A 212 -15.93 14.93 -1.08
N VAL A 213 -16.14 13.77 -1.69
CA VAL A 213 -16.26 13.61 -3.13
C VAL A 213 -17.68 13.20 -3.49
N GLY A 214 -18.17 13.68 -4.64
CA GLY A 214 -19.45 13.30 -5.19
C GLY A 214 -19.32 12.79 -6.63
N VAL A 215 -20.12 11.81 -6.96
CA VAL A 215 -20.16 11.17 -8.29
C VAL A 215 -21.60 11.06 -8.80
N ASP A 216 -21.76 10.97 -10.10
CA ASP A 216 -23.04 10.62 -10.71
C ASP A 216 -23.21 9.10 -10.69
N GLY A 217 -24.33 8.64 -10.09
CA GLY A 217 -24.63 7.21 -9.96
C GLY A 217 -24.43 6.66 -8.56
N ASP A 218 -24.58 5.35 -8.44
CA ASP A 218 -24.50 4.60 -7.18
C ASP A 218 -23.23 3.75 -7.14
N PRO A 219 -22.19 4.16 -6.41
CA PRO A 219 -20.93 3.44 -6.36
C PRO A 219 -21.03 2.07 -5.67
N LEU A 220 -22.15 1.77 -5.00
CA LEU A 220 -22.38 0.43 -4.42
C LEU A 220 -22.89 -0.56 -5.47
N LYS A 221 -23.43 -0.05 -6.61
CA LYS A 221 -23.80 -0.86 -7.77
C LYS A 221 -22.71 -0.95 -8.80
N ASP A 222 -22.03 0.17 -9.03
CA ASP A 222 -20.90 0.26 -9.98
C ASP A 222 -19.82 1.17 -9.40
N VAL A 223 -18.76 0.56 -8.89
CA VAL A 223 -17.64 1.27 -8.28
C VAL A 223 -16.86 2.14 -9.29
N THR A 224 -17.00 1.87 -10.60
CA THR A 224 -16.29 2.61 -11.65
C THR A 224 -16.77 4.05 -11.78
N VAL A 225 -17.95 4.41 -11.26
CA VAL A 225 -18.39 5.80 -11.22
C VAL A 225 -17.44 6.71 -10.44
N LEU A 226 -16.67 6.12 -9.51
CA LEU A 226 -15.63 6.82 -8.74
C LEU A 226 -14.40 7.22 -9.59
N GLU A 227 -14.26 6.68 -10.80
CA GLU A 227 -13.21 7.10 -11.74
C GLU A 227 -13.52 8.48 -12.35
N ASN A 228 -14.75 8.98 -12.19
CA ASN A 228 -15.22 10.26 -12.73
C ASN A 228 -15.86 11.15 -11.64
N VAL A 229 -15.06 11.56 -10.67
CA VAL A 229 -15.49 12.46 -9.58
C VAL A 229 -15.94 13.80 -10.16
N LYS A 230 -17.16 14.23 -9.82
CA LYS A 230 -17.76 15.50 -10.26
C LYS A 230 -17.63 16.60 -9.23
N PHE A 231 -17.80 16.27 -7.96
CA PHE A 231 -17.73 17.21 -6.86
C PHE A 231 -16.55 16.87 -5.94
N VAL A 232 -15.81 17.90 -5.54
CA VAL A 232 -14.72 17.78 -4.56
C VAL A 232 -14.83 18.91 -3.55
N MET A 233 -14.89 18.55 -2.27
CA MET A 233 -14.77 19.45 -1.14
C MET A 233 -13.63 19.01 -0.25
N LYS A 234 -12.83 19.96 0.26
CA LYS A 234 -11.77 19.73 1.23
C LYS A 234 -11.85 20.74 2.36
N GLY A 235 -11.95 20.23 3.59
CA GLY A 235 -12.09 21.07 4.80
C GLY A 235 -13.26 22.04 4.72
N GLY A 236 -14.37 21.67 4.07
CA GLY A 236 -15.54 22.51 3.85
C GLY A 236 -15.44 23.49 2.67
N ALA A 237 -14.26 23.63 2.05
CA ALA A 237 -14.08 24.46 0.85
C ALA A 237 -14.32 23.63 -0.42
N VAL A 238 -15.22 24.09 -1.31
CA VAL A 238 -15.51 23.43 -2.57
C VAL A 238 -14.40 23.72 -3.57
N ALA A 239 -13.67 22.67 -4.01
CA ALA A 239 -12.60 22.76 -4.98
C ALA A 239 -13.06 22.46 -6.43
N ARG A 240 -14.15 21.68 -6.58
CA ARG A 240 -14.74 21.32 -7.88
C ARG A 240 -16.26 21.12 -7.74
N ARG A 241 -17.00 21.63 -8.74
CA ARG A 241 -18.45 21.40 -8.94
C ARG A 241 -18.71 20.79 -10.31
#